data_9b4f210df9304da5861b76214a852fb2
#
_entry.id   9b4f210df9304da5861b76214a852fb2
#
_cell.length_a   1.000
_cell.length_b   1.000
_cell.length_c   1.000
_cell.angle_alpha   90.00
_cell.angle_beta   90.00
_cell.angle_gamma   90.00
#
_symmetry.space_group_name_H-M   'P 1'
#
loop_
_entity.id
_entity.type
_entity.pdbx_description
1 polymer ?
#
loop_
_entity_poly.entity_id
_entity_poly.type
_entity_poly.pdbx_seq_one_letter_code
_entity_poly.pdbx_strand_id
1 'polypeptide(L)'
;MFNKLRISLPQAGLLLLCAAWLLPGLVGHAPWKGGDGDHFVLLLQLLRDGGVLQAEPPLYYWTAAATAWLTAPFLPLHDGARLASGLFIALTLVFVLRTARALYGSEAGWAAVLLLLGCLGLLVRGHELNAHTAQFAGAAMLLHGLVRVAQGTRGGMVFAVGAALMLLAGGAAETLLFLLLAGSAPLCFEAYRGAAARRGLAVATGATLAFAAAWLAFLSAQGAPLAAMLGLDRWFAPGNLEPAYYPAMLAWFAWPAWPLAAWAVYRERRQWRTPGIALPVLLLLGLLAMYAFVAAPGEEHGLVLLLPLALLGAAGLFTLRRGAANALLWFGLMLFGFVGLLFWVYWSAHDLGMPARLAARLTRLGMTDVGTLRPWAPALGVIATLLWIGFLTRVQRSPLRPVLVWTAGLTFIWALLMALFQGPLDRRHSYVGVAEQLAAQVPADACIQTYAVRATQRQLLAYHSGRFLVPADLGCDWLLIETRQREAEPHVSPNWVKQWEGARP
;
A
#
# COMPACT_ATOMS: atom_id res chain seq x y z
N MET A 1 -26.51 23.99 3.53
CA MET A 1 -26.52 24.52 2.16
C MET A 1 -25.67 23.59 1.30
N PHE A 2 -26.27 22.52 0.80
CA PHE A 2 -25.62 21.51 -0.05
C PHE A 2 -25.51 22.08 -1.47
N ASN A 3 -24.37 22.67 -1.79
CA ASN A 3 -24.05 23.02 -3.16
C ASN A 3 -23.85 21.71 -3.94
N LYS A 4 -24.78 21.39 -4.84
CA LYS A 4 -24.79 20.18 -5.66
C LYS A 4 -23.43 20.06 -6.33
N LEU A 5 -22.64 19.09 -5.95
CA LEU A 5 -21.39 18.68 -6.60
C LEU A 5 -21.75 18.24 -8.04
N ARG A 6 -21.74 19.18 -8.98
CA ARG A 6 -21.81 18.87 -10.42
C ARG A 6 -20.42 18.37 -10.83
N ILE A 7 -20.28 17.06 -10.88
CA ILE A 7 -19.06 16.41 -11.40
C ILE A 7 -19.09 16.60 -12.92
N SER A 8 -18.07 17.25 -13.47
CA SER A 8 -17.93 17.37 -14.92
C SER A 8 -17.53 16.03 -15.56
N LEU A 9 -17.88 15.81 -16.84
CA LEU A 9 -17.51 14.58 -17.57
C LEU A 9 -16.01 14.22 -17.46
N PRO A 10 -15.04 15.16 -17.60
CA PRO A 10 -13.65 14.85 -17.40
C PRO A 10 -13.31 14.41 -15.97
N GLN A 11 -13.96 15.00 -14.96
CA GLN A 11 -13.76 14.60 -13.55
C GLN A 11 -14.34 13.20 -13.27
N ALA A 12 -15.47 12.86 -13.87
CA ALA A 12 -16.05 11.51 -13.78
C ALA A 12 -15.08 10.47 -14.34
N GLY A 13 -14.44 10.74 -15.49
CA GLY A 13 -13.42 9.86 -16.07
C GLY A 13 -12.21 9.65 -15.18
N LEU A 14 -11.73 10.70 -14.50
CA LEU A 14 -10.62 10.59 -13.55
C LEU A 14 -11.01 9.83 -12.28
N LEU A 15 -12.23 10.01 -11.79
CA LEU A 15 -12.74 9.22 -10.64
C LEU A 15 -12.91 7.74 -11.02
N LEU A 16 -13.40 7.45 -12.23
CA LEU A 16 -13.47 6.09 -12.75
C LEU A 16 -12.09 5.44 -12.88
N LEU A 17 -11.07 6.20 -13.31
CA LEU A 17 -9.69 5.71 -13.35
C LEU A 17 -9.18 5.39 -11.94
N CYS A 18 -9.44 6.26 -10.95
CA CYS A 18 -9.09 5.99 -9.56
C CYS A 18 -9.78 4.70 -9.04
N ALA A 19 -11.06 4.51 -9.35
CA ALA A 19 -11.79 3.30 -8.97
C ALA A 19 -11.26 2.06 -9.71
N ALA A 20 -10.97 2.17 -11.00
CA ALA A 20 -10.40 1.10 -11.81
C ALA A 20 -8.98 0.72 -11.37
N TRP A 21 -8.22 1.67 -10.80
CA TRP A 21 -6.93 1.39 -10.19
C TRP A 21 -7.09 0.70 -8.83
N LEU A 22 -8.04 1.15 -8.01
CA LEU A 22 -8.14 0.74 -6.60
C LEU A 22 -8.82 -0.62 -6.42
N LEU A 23 -9.86 -0.93 -7.22
CA LEU A 23 -10.72 -2.09 -6.96
C LEU A 23 -10.12 -3.45 -7.36
N PRO A 24 -9.44 -3.62 -8.51
CA PRO A 24 -8.83 -4.90 -8.86
C PRO A 24 -7.72 -5.28 -7.89
N GLY A 25 -7.77 -6.50 -7.35
CA GLY A 25 -6.77 -7.01 -6.42
C GLY A 25 -7.04 -6.68 -4.94
N LEU A 26 -8.09 -5.91 -4.59
CA LEU A 26 -8.51 -5.78 -3.19
C LEU A 26 -9.28 -6.99 -2.68
N VAL A 27 -9.95 -7.71 -3.57
CA VAL A 27 -10.81 -8.85 -3.20
C VAL A 27 -10.58 -10.03 -4.14
N GLY A 28 -11.00 -11.22 -3.69
CA GLY A 28 -11.04 -12.44 -4.49
C GLY A 28 -9.76 -13.28 -4.43
N HIS A 29 -8.86 -13.03 -3.49
CA HIS A 29 -7.69 -13.87 -3.22
C HIS A 29 -7.42 -14.01 -1.72
N ALA A 30 -6.82 -15.13 -1.34
CA ALA A 30 -6.41 -15.39 0.03
C ALA A 30 -5.26 -14.44 0.48
N PRO A 31 -4.98 -14.34 1.77
CA PRO A 31 -3.80 -13.61 2.24
C PRO A 31 -2.51 -14.23 1.68
N TRP A 32 -1.73 -13.40 0.98
CA TRP A 32 -0.49 -13.85 0.37
C TRP A 32 0.65 -13.85 1.39
N LYS A 33 1.66 -14.69 1.15
CA LYS A 33 2.87 -14.74 1.98
C LYS A 33 3.56 -13.37 2.03
N GLY A 34 4.11 -13.04 3.19
CA GLY A 34 4.73 -11.75 3.47
C GLY A 34 3.75 -10.78 4.13
N GLY A 35 3.87 -9.50 3.86
CA GLY A 35 3.14 -8.46 4.57
C GLY A 35 1.62 -8.66 4.64
N ASP A 36 0.99 -9.07 3.54
CA ASP A 36 -0.45 -9.34 3.49
C ASP A 36 -0.86 -10.43 4.51
N GLY A 37 -0.11 -11.55 4.54
CA GLY A 37 -0.34 -12.63 5.50
C GLY A 37 0.01 -12.26 6.95
N ASP A 38 1.09 -11.51 7.16
CA ASP A 38 1.51 -11.10 8.50
C ASP A 38 0.47 -10.15 9.13
N HIS A 39 -0.01 -9.16 8.37
CA HIS A 39 -1.07 -8.26 8.84
C HIS A 39 -2.42 -8.98 9.04
N PHE A 40 -2.72 -9.99 8.22
CA PHE A 40 -3.94 -10.78 8.43
C PHE A 40 -3.89 -11.60 9.72
N VAL A 41 -2.74 -12.16 10.05
CA VAL A 41 -2.53 -12.89 11.30
C VAL A 41 -2.69 -11.97 12.52
N LEU A 42 -2.16 -10.76 12.46
CA LEU A 42 -2.36 -9.75 13.52
C LEU A 42 -3.84 -9.38 13.68
N LEU A 43 -4.59 -9.28 12.57
CA LEU A 43 -6.04 -9.08 12.62
C LEU A 43 -6.75 -10.28 13.28
N LEU A 44 -6.36 -11.52 12.97
CA LEU A 44 -6.94 -12.70 13.61
C LEU A 44 -6.68 -12.73 15.13
N GLN A 45 -5.49 -12.29 15.56
CA GLN A 45 -5.16 -12.15 16.99
C GLN A 45 -6.04 -11.10 17.64
N LEU A 46 -6.16 -9.91 17.04
CA LEU A 46 -7.05 -8.86 17.52
C LEU A 46 -8.49 -9.37 17.74
N LEU A 47 -9.03 -10.12 16.77
CA LEU A 47 -10.39 -10.63 16.84
C LEU A 47 -10.57 -11.71 17.93
N ARG A 48 -9.52 -12.51 18.22
CA ARG A 48 -9.51 -13.49 19.30
C ARG A 48 -9.41 -12.83 20.68
N ASP A 49 -8.59 -11.79 20.79
CA ASP A 49 -8.26 -11.13 22.07
C ASP A 49 -9.28 -10.03 22.42
N GLY A 50 -10.46 -10.06 21.81
CA GLY A 50 -11.56 -9.13 22.13
C GLY A 50 -11.29 -7.68 21.71
N GLY A 51 -10.44 -7.47 20.71
CA GLY A 51 -10.18 -6.14 20.14
C GLY A 51 -9.02 -5.39 20.77
N VAL A 52 -8.23 -6.02 21.66
CA VAL A 52 -7.04 -5.42 22.27
C VAL A 52 -5.78 -5.89 21.54
N LEU A 53 -5.10 -4.96 20.88
CA LEU A 53 -3.77 -5.21 20.32
C LEU A 53 -2.70 -4.94 21.38
N GLN A 54 -1.91 -5.95 21.69
CA GLN A 54 -0.88 -5.84 22.74
C GLN A 54 0.45 -5.31 22.21
N ALA A 55 0.70 -5.32 20.89
CA ALA A 55 2.01 -5.00 20.32
C ALA A 55 2.00 -4.18 19.03
N GLU A 56 0.84 -3.85 18.47
CA GLU A 56 0.73 -3.19 17.17
C GLU A 56 -0.19 -1.96 17.20
N PRO A 57 0.12 -0.89 16.45
CA PRO A 57 -0.72 0.31 16.36
C PRO A 57 -2.14 -0.01 15.86
N PRO A 58 -3.20 0.43 16.55
CA PRO A 58 -4.53 -0.15 16.39
C PRO A 58 -5.33 0.35 15.18
N LEU A 59 -5.08 1.56 14.67
CA LEU A 59 -5.95 2.23 13.71
C LEU A 59 -6.31 1.37 12.49
N TYR A 60 -5.28 0.77 11.88
CA TYR A 60 -5.49 -0.06 10.69
C TYR A 60 -6.34 -1.29 11.01
N TYR A 61 -5.99 -2.02 12.07
CA TYR A 61 -6.65 -3.27 12.43
C TYR A 61 -8.08 -3.08 12.92
N TRP A 62 -8.37 -2.00 13.65
CA TRP A 62 -9.74 -1.62 13.99
C TRP A 62 -10.56 -1.31 12.74
N THR A 63 -9.98 -0.58 11.78
CA THR A 63 -10.65 -0.30 10.50
C THR A 63 -10.84 -1.56 9.68
N ALA A 64 -9.84 -2.46 9.63
CA ALA A 64 -9.92 -3.73 8.94
C ALA A 64 -10.97 -4.67 9.55
N ALA A 65 -11.05 -4.74 10.89
CA ALA A 65 -12.12 -5.47 11.57
C ALA A 65 -13.50 -4.90 11.27
N ALA A 66 -13.64 -3.56 11.27
CA ALA A 66 -14.90 -2.90 10.95
C ALA A 66 -15.35 -3.13 9.51
N THR A 67 -14.45 -2.99 8.53
CA THR A 67 -14.76 -3.27 7.11
C THR A 67 -15.09 -4.74 6.88
N ALA A 68 -14.36 -5.66 7.52
CA ALA A 68 -14.65 -7.09 7.46
C ALA A 68 -16.02 -7.41 8.05
N TRP A 69 -16.38 -6.83 9.20
CA TRP A 69 -17.69 -7.00 9.81
C TRP A 69 -18.82 -6.46 8.94
N LEU A 70 -18.65 -5.26 8.36
CA LEU A 70 -19.65 -4.65 7.49
C LEU A 70 -19.88 -5.45 6.19
N THR A 71 -18.88 -6.15 5.71
CA THR A 71 -18.95 -6.90 4.45
C THR A 71 -19.09 -8.42 4.64
N ALA A 72 -19.14 -8.89 5.87
CA ALA A 72 -19.24 -10.32 6.21
C ALA A 72 -20.34 -11.10 5.46
N PRO A 73 -21.53 -10.51 5.11
CA PRO A 73 -22.53 -11.23 4.33
C PRO A 73 -22.13 -11.51 2.88
N PHE A 74 -21.13 -10.80 2.34
CA PHE A 74 -20.79 -10.83 0.90
C PHE A 74 -19.36 -11.25 0.62
N LEU A 75 -18.45 -11.04 1.59
CA LEU A 75 -17.01 -11.25 1.42
C LEU A 75 -16.43 -12.09 2.56
N PRO A 76 -15.43 -12.92 2.27
CA PRO A 76 -14.66 -13.59 3.31
C PRO A 76 -13.90 -12.55 4.16
N LEU A 77 -13.55 -12.96 5.39
CA LEU A 77 -12.91 -12.08 6.39
C LEU A 77 -11.69 -11.31 5.84
N HIS A 78 -10.81 -12.00 5.13
CA HIS A 78 -9.58 -11.39 4.58
C HIS A 78 -9.86 -10.36 3.48
N ASP A 79 -10.83 -10.60 2.61
CA ASP A 79 -11.22 -9.66 1.56
C ASP A 79 -11.89 -8.42 2.16
N GLY A 80 -12.84 -8.62 3.10
CA GLY A 80 -13.48 -7.53 3.82
C GLY A 80 -12.49 -6.67 4.60
N ALA A 81 -11.49 -7.29 5.22
CA ALA A 81 -10.43 -6.59 5.94
C ALA A 81 -9.53 -5.75 5.01
N ARG A 82 -9.22 -6.26 3.81
CA ARG A 82 -8.36 -5.58 2.83
C ARG A 82 -8.99 -4.29 2.29
N LEU A 83 -10.32 -4.15 2.37
CA LEU A 83 -11.00 -2.89 2.03
C LEU A 83 -10.54 -1.70 2.88
N ALA A 84 -10.00 -1.93 4.08
CA ALA A 84 -9.40 -0.87 4.90
C ALA A 84 -8.21 -0.21 4.18
N SER A 85 -7.33 -0.99 3.52
CA SER A 85 -6.24 -0.44 2.70
C SER A 85 -6.80 0.45 1.59
N GLY A 86 -7.83 -0.02 0.87
CA GLY A 86 -8.52 0.77 -0.15
C GLY A 86 -9.09 2.08 0.39
N LEU A 87 -9.70 2.06 1.57
CA LEU A 87 -10.24 3.25 2.23
C LEU A 87 -9.14 4.26 2.57
N PHE A 88 -8.02 3.84 3.16
CA PHE A 88 -6.91 4.72 3.48
C PHE A 88 -6.22 5.28 2.23
N ILE A 89 -6.07 4.49 1.17
CA ILE A 89 -5.58 4.98 -0.12
C ILE A 89 -6.54 6.02 -0.70
N ALA A 90 -7.84 5.77 -0.71
CA ALA A 90 -8.83 6.75 -1.18
C ALA A 90 -8.76 8.07 -0.38
N LEU A 91 -8.61 7.99 0.94
CA LEU A 91 -8.42 9.15 1.81
C LEU A 91 -7.14 9.90 1.46
N THR A 92 -6.04 9.20 1.23
CA THR A 92 -4.76 9.77 0.77
C THR A 92 -4.94 10.54 -0.54
N LEU A 93 -5.60 9.95 -1.54
CA LEU A 93 -5.84 10.60 -2.83
C LEU A 93 -6.64 11.91 -2.68
N VAL A 94 -7.66 11.91 -1.80
CA VAL A 94 -8.44 13.12 -1.50
C VAL A 94 -7.57 14.24 -0.93
N PHE A 95 -6.69 13.92 0.03
CA PHE A 95 -5.84 14.94 0.65
C PHE A 95 -4.69 15.39 -0.25
N VAL A 96 -4.11 14.49 -1.06
CA VAL A 96 -3.12 14.84 -2.08
C VAL A 96 -3.74 15.77 -3.13
N LEU A 97 -4.96 15.46 -3.63
CA LEU A 97 -5.71 16.31 -4.55
C LEU A 97 -5.89 17.73 -3.97
N ARG A 98 -6.35 17.80 -2.71
CA ARG A 98 -6.63 19.08 -2.03
C ARG A 98 -5.35 19.88 -1.76
N THR A 99 -4.27 19.18 -1.38
CA THR A 99 -2.97 19.81 -1.09
C THR A 99 -2.37 20.39 -2.35
N ALA A 100 -2.31 19.62 -3.44
CA ALA A 100 -1.78 20.10 -4.71
C ALA A 100 -2.62 21.27 -5.27
N ARG A 101 -3.95 21.23 -5.13
CA ARG A 101 -4.82 22.38 -5.49
C ARG A 101 -4.53 23.62 -4.67
N ALA A 102 -4.24 23.47 -3.39
CA ALA A 102 -3.93 24.58 -2.51
C ALA A 102 -2.57 25.22 -2.80
N LEU A 103 -1.59 24.42 -3.26
CA LEU A 103 -0.22 24.88 -3.56
C LEU A 103 -0.07 25.40 -5.00
N TYR A 104 -0.69 24.74 -5.99
CA TYR A 104 -0.36 24.93 -7.40
C TYR A 104 -1.57 25.20 -8.30
N GLY A 105 -2.79 25.23 -7.73
CA GLY A 105 -4.03 25.47 -8.50
C GLY A 105 -4.80 24.20 -8.88
N SER A 106 -5.96 24.39 -9.52
CA SER A 106 -6.98 23.36 -9.70
C SER A 106 -6.52 22.14 -10.51
N GLU A 107 -5.73 22.35 -11.57
CA GLU A 107 -5.26 21.30 -12.47
C GLU A 107 -4.18 20.43 -11.83
N ALA A 108 -3.32 21.02 -11.00
CA ALA A 108 -2.26 20.33 -10.30
C ALA A 108 -2.79 19.27 -9.32
N GLY A 109 -4.01 19.44 -8.83
CA GLY A 109 -4.63 18.42 -7.98
C GLY A 109 -4.70 17.06 -8.64
N TRP A 110 -5.22 16.99 -9.86
CA TRP A 110 -5.29 15.73 -10.61
C TRP A 110 -3.92 15.24 -11.10
N ALA A 111 -3.00 16.16 -11.42
CA ALA A 111 -1.63 15.79 -11.74
C ALA A 111 -0.96 15.03 -10.58
N ALA A 112 -1.10 15.52 -9.34
CA ALA A 112 -0.55 14.87 -8.17
C ALA A 112 -1.18 13.49 -7.89
N VAL A 113 -2.51 13.36 -8.03
CA VAL A 113 -3.22 12.08 -7.89
C VAL A 113 -2.74 11.08 -8.95
N LEU A 114 -2.67 11.48 -10.21
CA LEU A 114 -2.21 10.61 -11.30
C LEU A 114 -0.75 10.19 -11.11
N LEU A 115 0.12 11.10 -10.69
CA LEU A 115 1.51 10.76 -10.38
C LEU A 115 1.63 9.78 -9.23
N LEU A 116 0.83 9.96 -8.17
CA LEU A 116 0.82 9.05 -7.04
C LEU A 116 0.35 7.66 -7.44
N LEU A 117 -0.78 7.55 -8.15
CA LEU A 117 -1.29 6.27 -8.69
C LEU A 117 -0.34 5.66 -9.73
N GLY A 118 0.44 6.48 -10.42
CA GLY A 118 1.45 6.04 -11.37
C GLY A 118 2.73 5.50 -10.74
N CYS A 119 2.94 5.69 -9.42
CA CYS A 119 4.12 5.17 -8.73
C CYS A 119 4.05 3.65 -8.59
N LEU A 120 5.09 2.94 -9.06
CA LEU A 120 5.12 1.48 -9.08
C LEU A 120 5.06 0.88 -7.68
N GLY A 121 5.72 1.51 -6.70
CA GLY A 121 5.72 1.03 -5.32
C GLY A 121 4.35 1.10 -4.64
N LEU A 122 3.47 2.03 -5.04
CA LEU A 122 2.12 2.10 -4.50
C LEU A 122 1.22 0.98 -5.03
N LEU A 123 1.47 0.49 -6.26
CA LEU A 123 0.60 -0.47 -6.91
C LEU A 123 0.41 -1.74 -6.09
N VAL A 124 1.49 -2.36 -5.63
CA VAL A 124 1.42 -3.59 -4.83
C VAL A 124 1.00 -3.26 -3.40
N ARG A 125 1.71 -2.32 -2.75
CA ARG A 125 1.51 -1.98 -1.33
C ARG A 125 0.14 -1.38 -1.01
N GLY A 126 -0.53 -0.81 -2.01
CA GLY A 126 -1.89 -0.26 -1.86
C GLY A 126 -3.01 -1.30 -1.94
N HIS A 127 -2.73 -2.53 -2.41
CA HIS A 127 -3.72 -3.59 -2.60
C HIS A 127 -3.58 -4.76 -1.62
N GLU A 128 -2.57 -4.73 -0.75
CA GLU A 128 -2.35 -5.71 0.32
C GLU A 128 -3.01 -5.25 1.62
N LEU A 129 -3.22 -6.18 2.56
CA LEU A 129 -3.40 -5.83 3.97
C LEU A 129 -2.11 -5.16 4.44
N ASN A 130 -2.17 -3.87 4.72
CA ASN A 130 -0.96 -3.08 5.01
C ASN A 130 -1.27 -1.92 5.97
N ALA A 131 -0.81 -2.05 7.21
CA ALA A 131 -1.04 -1.04 8.25
C ALA A 131 -0.43 0.33 7.91
N HIS A 132 0.63 0.37 7.09
CA HIS A 132 1.27 1.62 6.67
C HIS A 132 0.40 2.48 5.75
N THR A 133 -0.68 1.92 5.16
CA THR A 133 -1.67 2.71 4.42
C THR A 133 -2.39 3.71 5.32
N ALA A 134 -2.59 3.38 6.61
CA ALA A 134 -3.17 4.29 7.60
C ALA A 134 -2.19 5.44 7.94
N GLN A 135 -0.89 5.15 8.07
CA GLN A 135 0.14 6.18 8.21
C GLN A 135 0.20 7.09 6.98
N PHE A 136 0.09 6.51 5.79
CA PHE A 136 0.09 7.25 4.54
C PHE A 136 -1.07 8.24 4.45
N ALA A 137 -2.28 7.83 4.85
CA ALA A 137 -3.46 8.71 4.93
C ALA A 137 -3.30 9.80 6.00
N GLY A 138 -2.79 9.45 7.18
CA GLY A 138 -2.48 10.40 8.25
C GLY A 138 -1.48 11.45 7.80
N ALA A 139 -0.38 11.05 7.14
CA ALA A 139 0.63 11.94 6.60
C ALA A 139 0.10 12.87 5.51
N ALA A 140 -0.75 12.37 4.59
CA ALA A 140 -1.39 13.18 3.56
C ALA A 140 -2.31 14.24 4.18
N MET A 141 -3.04 13.88 5.23
CA MET A 141 -3.91 14.80 5.97
C MET A 141 -3.10 15.84 6.76
N LEU A 142 -2.01 15.42 7.43
CA LEU A 142 -1.05 16.30 8.10
C LEU A 142 -0.48 17.34 7.13
N LEU A 143 -0.03 16.88 5.97
CA LEU A 143 0.53 17.76 4.93
C LEU A 143 -0.49 18.76 4.42
N HIS A 144 -1.74 18.31 4.20
CA HIS A 144 -2.83 19.22 3.85
C HIS A 144 -3.10 20.25 4.95
N GLY A 145 -3.18 19.81 6.19
CA GLY A 145 -3.34 20.66 7.37
C GLY A 145 -2.21 21.70 7.48
N LEU A 146 -0.95 21.28 7.30
CA LEU A 146 0.22 22.15 7.32
C LEU A 146 0.12 23.26 6.26
N VAL A 147 -0.28 22.93 5.03
CA VAL A 147 -0.47 23.91 3.96
C VAL A 147 -1.63 24.87 4.28
N ARG A 148 -2.69 24.37 4.91
CA ARG A 148 -3.89 25.15 5.22
C ARG A 148 -3.83 25.92 6.55
N VAL A 149 -2.89 25.59 7.43
CA VAL A 149 -2.75 26.24 8.75
C VAL A 149 -2.54 27.75 8.63
N ALA A 150 -1.89 28.21 7.56
CA ALA A 150 -1.73 29.64 7.26
C ALA A 150 -3.07 30.38 7.10
N GLN A 151 -4.16 29.65 6.80
CA GLN A 151 -5.51 30.21 6.62
C GLN A 151 -6.36 30.21 7.90
N GLY A 152 -5.83 29.68 9.02
CA GLY A 152 -6.45 29.75 10.34
C GLY A 152 -6.79 28.39 10.96
N THR A 153 -7.69 28.42 11.95
CA THR A 153 -8.00 27.32 12.85
C THR A 153 -8.51 26.05 12.14
N ARG A 154 -9.24 26.17 11.03
CA ARG A 154 -9.70 25.00 10.25
C ARG A 154 -8.52 24.19 9.71
N GLY A 155 -7.47 24.85 9.22
CA GLY A 155 -6.24 24.16 8.82
C GLY A 155 -5.55 23.49 9.99
N GLY A 156 -5.51 24.17 11.16
CA GLY A 156 -4.99 23.61 12.41
C GLY A 156 -5.73 22.35 12.87
N MET A 157 -7.07 22.34 12.78
CA MET A 157 -7.87 21.14 13.12
C MET A 157 -7.61 19.98 12.17
N VAL A 158 -7.50 20.24 10.86
CA VAL A 158 -7.16 19.19 9.89
C VAL A 158 -5.78 18.61 10.19
N PHE A 159 -4.80 19.45 10.54
CA PHE A 159 -3.48 19.01 10.97
C PHE A 159 -3.58 18.10 12.21
N ALA A 160 -4.30 18.54 13.25
CA ALA A 160 -4.44 17.78 14.49
C ALA A 160 -5.14 16.42 14.29
N VAL A 161 -6.18 16.36 13.45
CA VAL A 161 -6.83 15.06 13.11
C VAL A 161 -5.88 14.16 12.33
N GLY A 162 -5.10 14.71 11.37
CA GLY A 162 -4.05 13.95 10.68
C GLY A 162 -2.98 13.41 11.62
N ALA A 163 -2.58 14.23 12.62
CA ALA A 163 -1.65 13.81 13.67
C ALA A 163 -2.22 12.70 14.57
N ALA A 164 -3.49 12.79 14.92
CA ALA A 164 -4.17 11.73 15.69
C ALA A 164 -4.22 10.41 14.91
N LEU A 165 -4.57 10.44 13.61
CA LEU A 165 -4.53 9.25 12.75
C LEU A 165 -3.12 8.67 12.66
N MET A 166 -2.11 9.54 12.52
CA MET A 166 -0.71 9.13 12.44
C MET A 166 -0.23 8.48 13.73
N LEU A 167 -0.54 9.07 14.89
CA LEU A 167 -0.19 8.52 16.21
C LEU A 167 -0.87 7.16 16.46
N LEU A 168 -2.15 7.03 16.12
CA LEU A 168 -2.89 5.77 16.21
C LEU A 168 -2.38 4.71 15.22
N ALA A 169 -1.69 5.11 14.16
CA ALA A 169 -1.06 4.23 13.19
C ALA A 169 0.43 3.97 13.48
N GLY A 170 0.97 4.41 14.62
CA GLY A 170 2.38 4.19 14.98
C GLY A 170 3.38 5.11 14.26
N GLY A 171 2.94 6.28 13.82
CA GLY A 171 3.79 7.27 13.14
C GLY A 171 4.19 8.43 14.05
N ALA A 172 4.68 8.17 15.27
CA ALA A 172 5.03 9.22 16.20
C ALA A 172 6.22 10.07 15.74
N ALA A 173 7.24 9.44 15.16
CA ALA A 173 8.42 10.15 14.66
C ALA A 173 8.10 11.04 13.47
N GLU A 174 7.26 10.57 12.54
CA GLU A 174 6.76 11.35 11.42
C GLU A 174 5.89 12.52 11.91
N THR A 175 5.03 12.28 12.91
CA THR A 175 4.23 13.34 13.55
C THR A 175 5.11 14.42 14.13
N LEU A 176 6.20 14.05 14.80
CA LEU A 176 7.20 15.00 15.32
C LEU A 176 7.84 15.80 14.19
N LEU A 177 8.23 15.17 13.09
CA LEU A 177 8.76 15.87 11.91
C LEU A 177 7.78 16.91 11.38
N PHE A 178 6.49 16.57 11.25
CA PHE A 178 5.45 17.52 10.82
C PHE A 178 5.26 18.67 11.82
N LEU A 179 5.35 18.42 13.13
CA LEU A 179 5.31 19.46 14.15
C LEU A 179 6.53 20.40 14.07
N LEU A 180 7.73 19.86 13.82
CA LEU A 180 8.94 20.66 13.60
C LEU A 180 8.83 21.52 12.34
N LEU A 181 8.27 20.98 11.25
CA LEU A 181 8.00 21.75 10.03
C LEU A 181 6.95 22.85 10.29
N ALA A 182 5.89 22.56 11.05
CA ALA A 182 4.87 23.54 11.41
C ALA A 182 5.44 24.65 12.28
N GLY A 183 6.26 24.31 13.27
CA GLY A 183 6.93 25.27 14.16
C GLY A 183 7.96 26.14 13.45
N SER A 184 8.67 25.61 12.44
CA SER A 184 9.66 26.35 11.65
C SER A 184 9.03 27.18 10.52
N ALA A 185 7.81 26.88 10.08
CA ALA A 185 7.16 27.55 8.97
C ALA A 185 7.08 29.10 9.11
N PRO A 186 6.79 29.71 10.29
CA PRO A 186 6.81 31.17 10.43
C PRO A 186 8.20 31.80 10.27
N LEU A 187 9.26 31.04 10.51
CA LEU A 187 10.65 31.51 10.33
C LEU A 187 10.99 31.57 8.83
N CYS A 188 10.49 30.60 8.06
CA CYS A 188 10.82 30.42 6.64
C CYS A 188 9.86 31.17 5.70
N PHE A 189 8.58 31.35 6.08
CA PHE A 189 7.52 31.79 5.16
C PHE A 189 6.67 32.92 5.76
N GLU A 190 6.54 34.04 5.05
CA GLU A 190 5.70 35.17 5.45
C GLU A 190 4.23 34.80 5.62
N ALA A 191 3.71 33.91 4.77
CA ALA A 191 2.31 33.43 4.82
C ALA A 191 1.94 32.81 6.19
N TYR A 192 2.91 32.35 6.98
CA TYR A 192 2.69 31.75 8.29
C TYR A 192 2.87 32.71 9.47
N ARG A 193 3.14 34.00 9.23
CA ARG A 193 3.39 35.01 10.30
C ARG A 193 2.11 35.77 10.73
N GLY A 194 1.05 35.72 9.93
CA GLY A 194 -0.19 36.43 10.20
C GLY A 194 -0.96 35.90 11.42
N ALA A 195 -1.88 36.72 11.95
CA ALA A 195 -2.71 36.34 13.11
C ALA A 195 -3.55 35.06 12.88
N ALA A 196 -4.05 34.86 11.66
CA ALA A 196 -4.79 33.66 11.30
C ALA A 196 -3.88 32.42 11.37
N ALA A 197 -2.66 32.51 10.82
CA ALA A 197 -1.68 31.45 10.85
C ALA A 197 -1.24 31.11 12.28
N ARG A 198 -0.98 32.10 13.12
CA ARG A 198 -0.64 31.87 14.53
C ARG A 198 -1.73 31.13 15.29
N ARG A 199 -3.01 31.49 15.06
CA ARG A 199 -4.16 30.75 15.64
C ARG A 199 -4.25 29.33 15.08
N GLY A 200 -4.03 29.16 13.78
CA GLY A 200 -4.00 27.84 13.15
C GLY A 200 -2.88 26.95 13.70
N LEU A 201 -1.67 27.49 13.85
CA LEU A 201 -0.53 26.79 14.45
C LEU A 201 -0.79 26.45 15.92
N ALA A 202 -1.34 27.37 16.72
CA ALA A 202 -1.69 27.09 18.11
C ALA A 202 -2.70 25.94 18.24
N VAL A 203 -3.73 25.90 17.38
CA VAL A 203 -4.69 24.80 17.32
C VAL A 203 -4.01 23.50 16.87
N ALA A 204 -3.20 23.55 15.81
CA ALA A 204 -2.48 22.40 15.28
C ALA A 204 -1.59 21.73 16.35
N THR A 205 -0.72 22.54 16.98
CA THR A 205 0.22 22.05 17.99
C THR A 205 -0.49 21.70 19.29
N GLY A 206 -1.36 22.55 19.81
CA GLY A 206 -2.07 22.33 21.08
C GLY A 206 -2.97 21.09 21.04
N ALA A 207 -3.79 20.92 19.98
CA ALA A 207 -4.65 19.75 19.85
C ALA A 207 -3.85 18.46 19.59
N THR A 208 -2.75 18.52 18.82
CA THR A 208 -1.86 17.37 18.63
C THR A 208 -1.20 16.94 19.92
N LEU A 209 -0.66 17.87 20.70
CA LEU A 209 -0.02 17.56 22.00
C LEU A 209 -1.04 17.07 23.03
N ALA A 210 -2.23 17.63 23.06
CA ALA A 210 -3.31 17.17 23.93
C ALA A 210 -3.72 15.72 23.60
N PHE A 211 -3.88 15.42 22.31
CA PHE A 211 -4.18 14.05 21.87
C PHE A 211 -3.03 13.09 22.16
N ALA A 212 -1.78 13.48 21.89
CA ALA A 212 -0.61 12.67 22.17
C ALA A 212 -0.48 12.35 23.67
N ALA A 213 -0.70 13.34 24.54
CA ALA A 213 -0.70 13.13 25.99
C ALA A 213 -1.82 12.18 26.45
N ALA A 214 -3.03 12.36 25.93
CA ALA A 214 -4.15 11.46 26.23
C ALA A 214 -3.90 10.02 25.73
N TRP A 215 -3.33 9.88 24.53
CA TRP A 215 -2.98 8.58 23.96
C TRP A 215 -1.88 7.88 24.77
N LEU A 216 -0.82 8.60 25.12
CA LEU A 216 0.26 8.08 26.00
C LEU A 216 -0.27 7.66 27.37
N ALA A 217 -1.12 8.48 27.99
CA ALA A 217 -1.75 8.14 29.29
C ALA A 217 -2.62 6.88 29.18
N PHE A 218 -3.41 6.76 28.11
CA PHE A 218 -4.20 5.56 27.84
C PHE A 218 -3.32 4.32 27.66
N LEU A 219 -2.29 4.37 26.82
CA LEU A 219 -1.37 3.25 26.59
C LEU A 219 -0.64 2.84 27.89
N SER A 220 -0.19 3.82 28.67
CA SER A 220 0.47 3.56 29.95
C SER A 220 -0.47 2.90 30.97
N ALA A 221 -1.74 3.34 31.02
CA ALA A 221 -2.75 2.74 31.89
C ALA A 221 -3.09 1.29 31.51
N GLN A 222 -2.96 0.94 30.22
CA GLN A 222 -3.15 -0.43 29.72
C GLN A 222 -1.90 -1.30 29.86
N GLY A 223 -0.75 -0.75 30.29
CA GLY A 223 0.54 -1.46 30.27
C GLY A 223 1.04 -1.83 28.88
N ALA A 224 0.59 -1.10 27.85
CA ALA A 224 0.94 -1.40 26.48
C ALA A 224 2.42 -1.08 26.17
N PRO A 225 3.09 -1.81 25.25
CA PRO A 225 4.48 -1.56 24.85
C PRO A 225 4.58 -0.25 24.03
N LEU A 226 4.90 0.86 24.70
CA LEU A 226 4.87 2.20 24.11
C LEU A 226 5.73 2.31 22.85
N ALA A 227 6.92 1.69 22.82
CA ALA A 227 7.78 1.75 21.65
C ALA A 227 7.10 1.18 20.39
N ALA A 228 6.48 0.00 20.50
CA ALA A 228 5.77 -0.64 19.41
C ALA A 228 4.51 0.16 19.02
N MET A 229 3.69 0.55 20.00
CA MET A 229 2.47 1.32 19.76
C MET A 229 2.70 2.68 19.11
N LEU A 230 3.86 3.29 19.31
CA LEU A 230 4.26 4.54 18.69
C LEU A 230 5.11 4.34 17.42
N GLY A 231 5.40 3.09 17.04
CA GLY A 231 6.25 2.73 15.92
C GLY A 231 7.70 3.18 16.08
N LEU A 232 8.19 3.25 17.33
CA LEU A 232 9.56 3.65 17.63
C LEU A 232 10.52 2.45 17.69
N ASP A 233 10.01 1.24 17.80
CA ASP A 233 10.76 -0.02 17.86
C ASP A 233 11.65 -0.24 16.64
N ARG A 234 11.24 0.24 15.45
CA ARG A 234 12.02 0.16 14.21
C ARG A 234 13.38 0.88 14.27
N TRP A 235 13.56 1.88 15.15
CA TRP A 235 14.86 2.52 15.38
C TRP A 235 15.73 1.77 16.38
N PHE A 236 15.11 0.90 17.16
CA PHE A 236 15.78 0.10 18.21
C PHE A 236 15.86 -1.38 17.85
N ALA A 237 15.31 -1.79 16.68
CA ALA A 237 15.38 -3.16 16.22
C ALA A 237 16.83 -3.60 15.96
N PRO A 238 17.17 -4.88 16.21
CA PRO A 238 18.48 -5.41 15.83
C PRO A 238 18.58 -5.44 14.29
N GLY A 239 19.60 -4.77 13.76
CA GLY A 239 19.82 -4.72 12.30
C GLY A 239 20.93 -3.75 11.93
N ASN A 240 21.35 -3.80 10.68
CA ASN A 240 22.33 -2.88 10.13
C ASN A 240 21.63 -1.64 9.58
N LEU A 241 22.21 -0.48 9.79
CA LEU A 241 21.76 0.76 9.18
C LEU A 241 22.11 0.74 7.68
N GLU A 242 21.12 0.99 6.86
CA GLU A 242 21.25 1.07 5.39
C GLU A 242 20.80 2.45 4.88
N PRO A 243 21.58 3.52 5.08
CA PRO A 243 21.17 4.89 4.73
C PRO A 243 20.86 5.07 3.24
N ALA A 244 21.46 4.26 2.37
CA ALA A 244 21.22 4.28 0.93
C ALA A 244 19.97 3.51 0.49
N TYR A 245 19.33 2.74 1.37
CA TYR A 245 18.18 1.90 1.03
C TYR A 245 17.03 2.71 0.40
N TYR A 246 16.53 3.73 1.10
CA TYR A 246 15.41 4.52 0.60
C TYR A 246 15.73 5.33 -0.66
N PRO A 247 16.88 6.04 -0.76
CA PRO A 247 17.28 6.66 -2.02
C PRO A 247 17.35 5.68 -3.20
N ALA A 248 17.91 4.49 -3.01
CA ALA A 248 17.99 3.46 -4.03
C ALA A 248 16.60 2.89 -4.38
N MET A 249 15.78 2.61 -3.37
CA MET A 249 14.40 2.14 -3.54
C MET A 249 13.57 3.14 -4.36
N LEU A 250 13.64 4.44 -4.05
CA LEU A 250 12.87 5.47 -4.73
C LEU A 250 13.11 5.53 -6.24
N ALA A 251 14.24 5.05 -6.73
CA ALA A 251 14.55 5.05 -8.16
C ALA A 251 13.49 4.29 -8.99
N TRP A 252 12.99 3.17 -8.49
CA TRP A 252 11.90 2.40 -9.11
C TRP A 252 10.55 2.62 -8.43
N PHE A 253 10.52 2.72 -7.11
CA PHE A 253 9.33 2.80 -6.28
C PHE A 253 8.50 4.07 -6.58
N ALA A 254 9.18 5.21 -6.73
CA ALA A 254 8.57 6.51 -7.00
C ALA A 254 8.59 6.92 -8.47
N TRP A 255 8.89 6.00 -9.39
CA TRP A 255 8.78 6.29 -10.83
C TRP A 255 7.28 6.39 -11.23
N PRO A 256 6.86 7.42 -12.00
CA PRO A 256 7.63 8.49 -12.66
C PRO A 256 7.65 9.82 -11.86
N ALA A 257 7.22 9.84 -10.60
CA ALA A 257 7.10 11.08 -9.83
C ALA A 257 8.45 11.73 -9.52
N TRP A 258 9.49 10.95 -9.16
CA TRP A 258 10.77 11.50 -8.76
C TRP A 258 11.52 12.31 -9.84
N PRO A 259 11.62 11.89 -11.14
CA PRO A 259 12.30 12.72 -12.13
C PRO A 259 11.55 14.03 -12.40
N LEU A 260 10.21 14.02 -12.32
CA LEU A 260 9.42 15.25 -12.44
C LEU A 260 9.56 16.15 -11.21
N ALA A 261 9.69 15.57 -10.01
CA ALA A 261 10.02 16.29 -8.80
C ALA A 261 11.40 16.95 -8.87
N ALA A 262 12.42 16.21 -9.31
CA ALA A 262 13.75 16.74 -9.52
C ALA A 262 13.76 17.89 -10.56
N TRP A 263 12.97 17.74 -11.62
CA TRP A 263 12.78 18.81 -12.62
C TRP A 263 12.13 20.05 -12.01
N ALA A 264 11.09 19.90 -11.16
CA ALA A 264 10.44 21.01 -10.47
C ALA A 264 11.44 21.79 -9.60
N VAL A 265 12.20 21.08 -8.77
CA VAL A 265 13.22 21.68 -7.89
C VAL A 265 14.29 22.40 -8.70
N TYR A 266 14.78 21.78 -9.79
CA TYR A 266 15.76 22.42 -10.68
C TYR A 266 15.20 23.67 -11.34
N ARG A 267 13.97 23.64 -11.84
CA ARG A 267 13.33 24.75 -12.52
C ARG A 267 13.09 25.94 -11.61
N GLU A 268 12.58 25.65 -10.41
CA GLU A 268 12.22 26.64 -9.41
C GLU A 268 13.36 27.01 -8.43
N ARG A 269 14.60 26.60 -8.71
CA ARG A 269 15.76 26.79 -7.82
C ARG A 269 16.03 28.23 -7.40
N ARG A 270 15.55 29.21 -8.17
CA ARG A 270 15.64 30.64 -7.82
C ARG A 270 14.55 31.10 -6.88
N GLN A 271 13.42 30.37 -6.82
CA GLN A 271 12.26 30.63 -5.99
C GLN A 271 12.05 29.54 -4.94
N TRP A 272 13.14 28.89 -4.53
CA TRP A 272 13.10 27.75 -3.61
C TRP A 272 12.42 28.05 -2.28
N ARG A 273 12.33 29.34 -1.86
CA ARG A 273 11.62 29.77 -0.62
C ARG A 273 10.11 29.84 -0.76
N THR A 274 9.54 29.52 -1.91
CA THR A 274 8.07 29.45 -2.00
C THR A 274 7.57 28.21 -1.26
N PRO A 275 6.48 28.32 -0.47
CA PRO A 275 5.93 27.18 0.27
C PRO A 275 5.63 25.97 -0.60
N GLY A 276 5.25 26.18 -1.86
CA GLY A 276 4.94 25.13 -2.81
C GLY A 276 6.13 24.22 -3.16
N ILE A 277 7.36 24.74 -3.12
CA ILE A 277 8.58 23.97 -3.37
C ILE A 277 9.24 23.59 -2.04
N ALA A 278 9.40 24.56 -1.16
CA ALA A 278 10.18 24.36 0.07
C ALA A 278 9.53 23.33 1.02
N LEU A 279 8.21 23.41 1.25
CA LEU A 279 7.57 22.47 2.19
C LEU A 279 7.69 20.99 1.76
N PRO A 280 7.35 20.61 0.49
CA PRO A 280 7.56 19.23 0.05
C PRO A 280 9.04 18.82 0.04
N VAL A 281 9.98 19.71 -0.30
CA VAL A 281 11.42 19.42 -0.27
C VAL A 281 11.90 19.18 1.15
N LEU A 282 11.53 20.06 2.09
CA LEU A 282 11.90 19.91 3.51
C LEU A 282 11.32 18.63 4.11
N LEU A 283 10.05 18.32 3.77
CA LEU A 283 9.43 17.06 4.19
C LEU A 283 10.19 15.87 3.63
N LEU A 284 10.50 15.85 2.32
CA LEU A 284 11.23 14.75 1.69
C LEU A 284 12.60 14.55 2.33
N LEU A 285 13.37 15.64 2.51
CA LEU A 285 14.69 15.57 3.09
C LEU A 285 14.64 15.16 4.57
N GLY A 286 13.64 15.67 5.33
CA GLY A 286 13.43 15.29 6.73
C GLY A 286 13.09 13.81 6.88
N LEU A 287 12.19 13.29 6.04
CA LEU A 287 11.85 11.85 6.00
C LEU A 287 13.05 10.99 5.62
N LEU A 288 13.80 11.36 4.58
CA LEU A 288 15.00 10.63 4.15
C LEU A 288 16.08 10.63 5.23
N ALA A 289 16.31 11.79 5.86
CA ALA A 289 17.27 11.90 6.97
C ALA A 289 16.84 11.04 8.17
N MET A 290 15.55 11.05 8.52
CA MET A 290 15.01 10.24 9.60
C MET A 290 15.11 8.75 9.28
N TYR A 291 14.69 8.33 8.08
CA TYR A 291 14.69 6.92 7.68
C TYR A 291 16.10 6.35 7.43
N ALA A 292 17.12 7.18 7.24
CA ALA A 292 18.52 6.73 7.19
C ALA A 292 18.98 6.03 8.48
N PHE A 293 18.28 6.25 9.60
CA PHE A 293 18.56 5.65 10.91
C PHE A 293 17.63 4.49 11.28
N VAL A 294 16.77 4.02 10.37
CA VAL A 294 15.93 2.83 10.58
C VAL A 294 16.79 1.58 10.45
N ALA A 295 16.79 0.74 11.49
CA ALA A 295 17.66 -0.43 11.57
C ALA A 295 17.23 -1.61 10.71
N ALA A 296 15.95 -1.69 10.33
CA ALA A 296 15.39 -2.71 9.44
C ALA A 296 14.51 -2.01 8.39
N PRO A 297 15.11 -1.41 7.34
CA PRO A 297 14.34 -0.69 6.34
C PRO A 297 13.42 -1.62 5.54
N GLY A 298 12.20 -1.14 5.27
CA GLY A 298 11.17 -1.85 4.49
C GLY A 298 10.51 -0.94 3.46
N GLU A 299 10.02 -1.51 2.38
CA GLU A 299 9.36 -0.75 1.31
C GLU A 299 8.07 -0.07 1.78
N GLU A 300 7.37 -0.66 2.73
CA GLU A 300 6.12 -0.16 3.31
C GLU A 300 6.28 1.20 3.98
N HIS A 301 7.38 1.46 4.66
CA HIS A 301 7.71 2.76 5.24
C HIS A 301 7.92 3.84 4.16
N GLY A 302 8.31 3.42 2.95
CA GLY A 302 8.53 4.30 1.81
C GLY A 302 7.29 4.97 1.24
N LEU A 303 6.07 4.52 1.61
CA LEU A 303 4.82 5.11 1.12
C LEU A 303 4.74 6.61 1.41
N VAL A 304 5.12 7.04 2.60
CA VAL A 304 5.05 8.47 3.00
C VAL A 304 5.96 9.35 2.13
N LEU A 305 7.09 8.81 1.64
CA LEU A 305 8.01 9.51 0.73
C LEU A 305 7.37 9.85 -0.63
N LEU A 306 6.33 9.12 -1.05
CA LEU A 306 5.63 9.39 -2.30
C LEU A 306 4.83 10.70 -2.26
N LEU A 307 4.39 11.16 -1.08
CA LEU A 307 3.59 12.39 -0.95
C LEU A 307 4.33 13.63 -1.46
N PRO A 308 5.51 13.98 -0.92
CA PRO A 308 6.25 15.14 -1.39
C PRO A 308 6.69 14.99 -2.85
N LEU A 309 7.03 13.79 -3.29
CA LEU A 309 7.44 13.51 -4.69
C LEU A 309 6.28 13.69 -5.67
N ALA A 310 5.08 13.22 -5.35
CA ALA A 310 3.90 13.41 -6.19
C ALA A 310 3.50 14.90 -6.29
N LEU A 311 3.60 15.66 -5.19
CA LEU A 311 3.33 17.11 -5.20
C LEU A 311 4.35 17.88 -6.04
N LEU A 312 5.65 17.66 -5.80
CA LEU A 312 6.71 18.29 -6.60
C LEU A 312 6.62 17.86 -8.06
N GLY A 313 6.36 16.58 -8.33
CA GLY A 313 6.17 16.07 -9.68
C GLY A 313 5.00 16.75 -10.40
N ALA A 314 3.91 17.04 -9.70
CA ALA A 314 2.78 17.79 -10.25
C ALA A 314 3.18 19.24 -10.63
N ALA A 315 3.95 19.92 -9.79
CA ALA A 315 4.50 21.24 -10.13
C ALA A 315 5.41 21.18 -11.36
N GLY A 316 6.27 20.13 -11.46
CA GLY A 316 7.20 19.93 -12.58
C GLY A 316 6.52 19.61 -13.91
N LEU A 317 5.40 18.90 -13.87
CA LEU A 317 4.70 18.42 -15.07
C LEU A 317 4.29 19.56 -16.00
N PHE A 318 3.76 20.65 -15.48
CA PHE A 318 3.28 21.80 -16.28
C PHE A 318 4.42 22.60 -16.91
N THR A 319 5.64 22.44 -16.43
CA THR A 319 6.83 23.12 -16.96
C THR A 319 7.71 22.18 -17.79
N LEU A 320 7.26 20.96 -18.01
CA LEU A 320 8.03 19.93 -18.73
C LEU A 320 8.22 20.30 -20.21
N ARG A 321 9.43 20.13 -20.72
CA ARG A 321 9.71 20.35 -22.14
C ARG A 321 8.93 19.37 -23.02
N ARG A 322 8.44 19.82 -24.17
CA ARG A 322 7.66 18.98 -25.10
C ARG A 322 8.32 17.65 -25.44
N GLY A 323 9.65 17.66 -25.65
CA GLY A 323 10.41 16.43 -25.92
C GLY A 323 10.33 15.42 -24.78
N ALA A 324 10.52 15.87 -23.53
CA ALA A 324 10.45 15.00 -22.36
C ALA A 324 8.99 14.51 -22.10
N ALA A 325 8.00 15.37 -22.31
CA ALA A 325 6.59 14.98 -22.22
C ALA A 325 6.23 13.89 -23.24
N ASN A 326 6.69 14.05 -24.49
CA ASN A 326 6.50 13.05 -25.54
C ASN A 326 7.30 11.76 -25.26
N ALA A 327 8.51 11.85 -24.71
CA ALA A 327 9.29 10.66 -24.33
C ALA A 327 8.56 9.84 -23.27
N LEU A 328 8.02 10.48 -22.19
CA LEU A 328 7.23 9.79 -21.18
C LEU A 328 5.97 9.17 -21.77
N LEU A 329 5.27 9.89 -22.66
CA LEU A 329 4.06 9.40 -23.32
C LEU A 329 4.36 8.13 -24.15
N TRP A 330 5.35 8.20 -25.04
CA TRP A 330 5.69 7.08 -25.93
C TRP A 330 6.28 5.91 -25.15
N PHE A 331 7.10 6.17 -24.14
CA PHE A 331 7.63 5.14 -23.27
C PHE A 331 6.51 4.37 -22.57
N GLY A 332 5.53 5.07 -21.96
CA GLY A 332 4.38 4.43 -21.32
C GLY A 332 3.54 3.64 -22.33
N LEU A 333 3.25 4.20 -23.50
CA LEU A 333 2.46 3.54 -24.54
C LEU A 333 3.12 2.23 -25.00
N MET A 334 4.42 2.27 -25.32
CA MET A 334 5.17 1.09 -25.79
C MET A 334 5.31 0.05 -24.67
N LEU A 335 5.65 0.48 -23.46
CA LEU A 335 5.81 -0.41 -22.32
C LEU A 335 4.51 -1.17 -22.01
N PHE A 336 3.42 -0.45 -21.80
CA PHE A 336 2.16 -1.07 -21.40
C PHE A 336 1.47 -1.83 -22.54
N GLY A 337 1.65 -1.39 -23.78
CA GLY A 337 1.22 -2.15 -24.95
C GLY A 337 1.98 -3.48 -25.09
N PHE A 338 3.29 -3.46 -24.91
CA PHE A 338 4.13 -4.65 -24.96
C PHE A 338 3.84 -5.62 -23.79
N VAL A 339 3.78 -5.11 -22.56
CA VAL A 339 3.47 -5.94 -21.37
C VAL A 339 2.06 -6.53 -21.46
N GLY A 340 1.09 -5.76 -21.94
CA GLY A 340 -0.28 -6.26 -22.17
C GLY A 340 -0.31 -7.39 -23.21
N LEU A 341 0.45 -7.25 -24.31
CA LEU A 341 0.60 -8.32 -25.29
C LEU A 341 1.24 -9.56 -24.66
N LEU A 342 2.31 -9.39 -23.86
CA LEU A 342 2.94 -10.51 -23.16
C LEU A 342 1.96 -11.23 -22.22
N PHE A 343 1.11 -10.52 -21.49
CA PHE A 343 0.12 -11.14 -20.62
C PHE A 343 -0.87 -11.99 -21.41
N TRP A 344 -1.34 -11.51 -22.56
CA TRP A 344 -2.21 -12.30 -23.43
C TRP A 344 -1.52 -13.54 -24.00
N VAL A 345 -0.25 -13.44 -24.40
CA VAL A 345 0.54 -14.58 -24.90
C VAL A 345 0.76 -15.61 -23.79
N TYR A 346 1.09 -15.15 -22.56
CA TYR A 346 1.25 -16.04 -21.42
C TYR A 346 -0.05 -16.71 -21.01
N TRP A 347 -1.16 -15.97 -21.00
CA TRP A 347 -2.48 -16.53 -20.70
C TRP A 347 -2.88 -17.57 -21.74
N SER A 348 -2.71 -17.29 -23.03
CA SER A 348 -3.04 -18.26 -24.08
C SER A 348 -2.17 -19.53 -24.02
N ALA A 349 -0.91 -19.39 -23.64
CA ALA A 349 -0.04 -20.54 -23.43
C ALA A 349 -0.43 -21.36 -22.19
N HIS A 350 -0.85 -20.69 -21.12
CA HIS A 350 -1.25 -21.32 -19.86
C HIS A 350 -2.61 -22.04 -20.01
N ASP A 351 -3.64 -21.35 -20.54
CA ASP A 351 -5.02 -21.84 -20.53
C ASP A 351 -5.45 -22.52 -21.84
N LEU A 352 -4.89 -22.10 -22.99
CA LEU A 352 -5.22 -22.66 -24.31
C LEU A 352 -4.12 -23.58 -24.88
N GLY A 353 -2.98 -23.69 -24.21
CA GLY A 353 -1.83 -24.48 -24.69
C GLY A 353 -1.13 -23.89 -25.92
N MET A 354 -1.37 -22.63 -26.27
CA MET A 354 -0.81 -21.99 -27.48
C MET A 354 -0.12 -20.67 -27.15
N PRO A 355 1.12 -20.42 -27.63
CA PRO A 355 1.95 -21.28 -28.51
C PRO A 355 2.49 -22.53 -27.78
N ALA A 356 2.48 -23.67 -28.45
CA ALA A 356 2.83 -24.96 -27.86
C ALA A 356 4.22 -25.01 -27.19
N ARG A 357 5.23 -24.32 -27.74
CA ARG A 357 6.58 -24.24 -27.16
C ARG A 357 6.58 -23.55 -25.80
N LEU A 358 5.83 -22.46 -25.65
CA LEU A 358 5.73 -21.73 -24.40
C LEU A 358 4.89 -22.53 -23.39
N ALA A 359 3.79 -23.11 -23.80
CA ALA A 359 2.98 -24.00 -22.98
C ALA A 359 3.81 -25.16 -22.40
N ALA A 360 4.57 -25.88 -23.25
CA ALA A 360 5.45 -26.94 -22.81
C ALA A 360 6.53 -26.45 -21.80
N ARG A 361 7.01 -25.24 -21.95
CA ARG A 361 7.96 -24.64 -20.99
C ARG A 361 7.27 -24.33 -19.66
N LEU A 362 6.07 -23.78 -19.68
CA LEU A 362 5.29 -23.51 -18.45
C LEU A 362 4.96 -24.79 -17.71
N THR A 363 4.60 -25.88 -18.41
CA THR A 363 4.38 -27.19 -17.82
C THR A 363 5.63 -27.72 -17.11
N ARG A 364 6.80 -27.63 -17.75
CA ARG A 364 8.07 -28.05 -17.14
C ARG A 364 8.44 -27.24 -15.88
N LEU A 365 7.98 -26.00 -15.80
CA LEU A 365 8.19 -25.13 -14.64
C LEU A 365 7.12 -25.32 -13.55
N GLY A 366 6.20 -26.27 -13.71
CA GLY A 366 5.10 -26.50 -12.78
C GLY A 366 4.09 -25.33 -12.73
N MET A 367 4.04 -24.53 -13.81
CA MET A 367 3.18 -23.33 -13.87
C MET A 367 1.84 -23.58 -14.58
N THR A 368 1.55 -24.81 -14.96
CA THR A 368 0.31 -25.17 -15.64
C THR A 368 -0.55 -26.03 -14.74
N ASP A 369 -1.43 -25.41 -14.00
CA ASP A 369 -2.67 -26.04 -13.56
C ASP A 369 -3.69 -25.90 -14.68
N VAL A 370 -3.57 -26.74 -15.71
CA VAL A 370 -4.58 -26.85 -16.78
C VAL A 370 -5.87 -27.30 -16.14
N GLY A 371 -6.88 -26.44 -16.08
CA GLY A 371 -8.21 -26.85 -15.66
C GLY A 371 -9.02 -25.87 -14.81
N THR A 372 -8.51 -24.70 -14.48
CA THR A 372 -9.28 -23.67 -13.75
C THR A 372 -9.56 -22.44 -14.60
N LEU A 373 -10.00 -22.67 -15.86
CA LEU A 373 -10.57 -21.60 -16.68
C LEU A 373 -11.77 -21.01 -15.93
N ARG A 374 -11.56 -19.86 -15.33
CA ARG A 374 -12.68 -19.01 -14.93
C ARG A 374 -13.23 -18.39 -16.22
N PRO A 375 -14.40 -18.76 -16.72
CA PRO A 375 -14.87 -18.37 -18.06
C PRO A 375 -15.03 -16.85 -18.21
N TRP A 376 -15.20 -16.15 -17.10
CA TRP A 376 -15.28 -14.70 -17.04
C TRP A 376 -13.92 -13.98 -17.07
N ALA A 377 -12.81 -14.67 -16.75
CA ALA A 377 -11.48 -14.05 -16.68
C ALA A 377 -11.01 -13.46 -18.03
N PRO A 378 -11.02 -14.20 -19.15
CA PRO A 378 -10.66 -13.64 -20.45
C PRO A 378 -11.64 -12.55 -20.90
N ALA A 379 -12.93 -12.65 -20.55
CA ALA A 379 -13.90 -11.60 -20.87
C ALA A 379 -13.56 -10.27 -20.18
N LEU A 380 -13.19 -10.30 -18.89
CA LEU A 380 -12.70 -9.12 -18.18
C LEU A 380 -11.40 -8.59 -18.78
N GLY A 381 -10.47 -9.46 -19.15
CA GLY A 381 -9.24 -9.09 -19.85
C GLY A 381 -9.50 -8.39 -21.18
N VAL A 382 -10.43 -8.90 -21.99
CA VAL A 382 -10.85 -8.27 -23.24
C VAL A 382 -11.47 -6.90 -22.97
N ILE A 383 -12.38 -6.80 -22.01
CA ILE A 383 -12.99 -5.52 -21.62
C ILE A 383 -11.91 -4.50 -21.22
N ALA A 384 -10.97 -4.88 -20.35
CA ALA A 384 -9.87 -4.00 -19.92
C ALA A 384 -9.04 -3.53 -21.13
N THR A 385 -8.72 -4.44 -22.05
CA THR A 385 -7.95 -4.15 -23.26
C THR A 385 -8.71 -3.19 -24.19
N LEU A 386 -9.99 -3.44 -24.43
CA LEU A 386 -10.84 -2.57 -25.27
C LEU A 386 -11.01 -1.18 -24.63
N LEU A 387 -11.19 -1.10 -23.33
CA LEU A 387 -11.24 0.17 -22.60
C LEU A 387 -9.93 0.93 -22.72
N TRP A 388 -8.79 0.25 -22.61
CA TRP A 388 -7.47 0.84 -22.80
C TRP A 388 -7.28 1.39 -24.22
N ILE A 389 -7.58 0.61 -25.24
CA ILE A 389 -7.49 1.05 -26.65
C ILE A 389 -8.46 2.22 -26.90
N GLY A 390 -9.72 2.11 -26.46
CA GLY A 390 -10.72 3.17 -26.58
C GLY A 390 -10.30 4.47 -25.85
N PHE A 391 -9.66 4.35 -24.69
CA PHE A 391 -9.08 5.49 -23.99
C PHE A 391 -7.96 6.15 -24.82
N LEU A 392 -7.02 5.39 -25.38
CA LEU A 392 -5.91 5.91 -26.16
C LEU A 392 -6.39 6.68 -27.40
N THR A 393 -7.47 6.24 -28.05
CA THR A 393 -8.03 6.92 -29.23
C THR A 393 -8.75 8.23 -28.87
N ARG A 394 -9.19 8.41 -27.62
CA ARG A 394 -10.01 9.55 -27.19
C ARG A 394 -9.26 10.55 -26.30
N VAL A 395 -8.09 10.17 -25.78
CA VAL A 395 -7.33 11.05 -24.88
C VAL A 395 -6.88 12.33 -25.61
N GLN A 396 -7.34 13.47 -25.12
CA GLN A 396 -7.03 14.77 -25.73
C GLN A 396 -5.60 15.24 -25.43
N ARG A 397 -5.09 16.12 -26.27
CA ARG A 397 -3.78 16.77 -26.06
C ARG A 397 -3.91 17.77 -24.89
N SER A 398 -3.21 17.49 -23.80
CA SER A 398 -3.13 18.33 -22.60
C SER A 398 -1.79 18.15 -21.90
N PRO A 399 -1.38 19.05 -21.01
CA PRO A 399 -0.18 18.86 -20.18
C PRO A 399 -0.26 17.59 -19.31
N LEU A 400 -1.45 17.17 -18.92
CA LEU A 400 -1.68 15.95 -18.13
C LEU A 400 -1.54 14.65 -18.93
N ARG A 401 -1.63 14.71 -20.27
CA ARG A 401 -1.68 13.52 -21.13
C ARG A 401 -0.56 12.51 -20.88
N PRO A 402 0.71 12.87 -20.73
CA PRO A 402 1.78 11.89 -20.51
C PRO A 402 1.58 11.08 -19.23
N VAL A 403 1.25 11.75 -18.13
CA VAL A 403 1.03 11.10 -16.83
C VAL A 403 -0.30 10.35 -16.81
N LEU A 404 -1.33 10.88 -17.45
CA LEU A 404 -2.64 10.20 -17.58
C LEU A 404 -2.50 8.88 -18.37
N VAL A 405 -1.75 8.89 -19.49
CA VAL A 405 -1.48 7.67 -20.27
C VAL A 405 -0.63 6.67 -19.47
N TRP A 406 0.35 7.17 -18.72
CA TRP A 406 1.16 6.34 -17.83
C TRP A 406 0.30 5.64 -16.77
N THR A 407 -0.49 6.42 -15.99
CA THR A 407 -1.33 5.88 -14.92
C THR A 407 -2.42 4.96 -15.42
N ALA A 408 -3.09 5.34 -16.53
CA ALA A 408 -4.10 4.47 -17.13
C ALA A 408 -3.50 3.18 -17.71
N GLY A 409 -2.27 3.24 -18.25
CA GLY A 409 -1.54 2.05 -18.70
C GLY A 409 -1.15 1.13 -17.55
N LEU A 410 -0.68 1.69 -16.44
CA LEU A 410 -0.38 0.91 -15.23
C LEU A 410 -1.66 0.27 -14.66
N THR A 411 -2.76 1.02 -14.63
CA THR A 411 -4.08 0.51 -14.23
C THR A 411 -4.54 -0.63 -15.15
N PHE A 412 -4.37 -0.48 -16.46
CA PHE A 412 -4.68 -1.53 -17.44
C PHE A 412 -3.90 -2.81 -17.19
N ILE A 413 -2.57 -2.71 -17.01
CA ILE A 413 -1.72 -3.86 -16.73
C ILE A 413 -2.10 -4.53 -15.40
N TRP A 414 -2.40 -3.76 -14.36
CA TRP A 414 -2.84 -4.29 -13.08
C TRP A 414 -4.19 -5.00 -13.19
N ALA A 415 -5.17 -4.38 -13.83
CA ALA A 415 -6.48 -4.98 -14.07
C ALA A 415 -6.38 -6.27 -14.92
N LEU A 416 -5.52 -6.26 -15.95
CA LEU A 416 -5.28 -7.43 -16.80
C LEU A 416 -4.58 -8.56 -16.02
N LEU A 417 -3.59 -8.23 -15.20
CA LEU A 417 -2.92 -9.19 -14.31
C LEU A 417 -3.91 -9.85 -13.36
N MET A 418 -4.74 -9.05 -12.68
CA MET A 418 -5.74 -9.57 -11.75
C MET A 418 -6.84 -10.35 -12.47
N ALA A 419 -7.30 -9.91 -13.64
CA ALA A 419 -8.30 -10.63 -14.40
C ALA A 419 -7.80 -12.01 -14.85
N LEU A 420 -6.60 -12.09 -15.44
CA LEU A 420 -6.12 -13.31 -16.10
C LEU A 420 -5.34 -14.25 -15.14
N PHE A 421 -4.62 -13.68 -14.16
CA PHE A 421 -3.64 -14.45 -13.38
C PHE A 421 -3.90 -14.45 -11.86
N GLN A 422 -4.98 -13.85 -11.36
CA GLN A 422 -5.29 -13.86 -9.93
C GLN A 422 -5.32 -15.29 -9.35
N GLY A 423 -5.96 -16.24 -10.03
CA GLY A 423 -6.02 -17.63 -9.59
C GLY A 423 -4.64 -18.32 -9.50
N PRO A 424 -3.84 -18.35 -10.57
CA PRO A 424 -2.47 -18.84 -10.52
C PRO A 424 -1.58 -18.15 -9.50
N LEU A 425 -1.69 -16.82 -9.36
CA LEU A 425 -0.95 -16.05 -8.35
C LEU A 425 -1.36 -16.44 -6.93
N ASP A 426 -2.66 -16.58 -6.69
CA ASP A 426 -3.19 -16.97 -5.39
C ASP A 426 -2.67 -18.36 -4.98
N ARG A 427 -2.75 -19.34 -5.86
CA ARG A 427 -2.18 -20.68 -5.58
C ARG A 427 -0.69 -20.65 -5.25
N ARG A 428 0.09 -19.80 -5.91
CA ARG A 428 1.54 -19.69 -5.70
C ARG A 428 1.91 -18.90 -4.45
N HIS A 429 1.11 -17.92 -4.07
CA HIS A 429 1.43 -16.99 -2.99
C HIS A 429 0.66 -17.24 -1.70
N SER A 430 -0.44 -18.01 -1.73
CA SER A 430 -1.25 -18.36 -0.55
C SER A 430 -0.89 -19.73 0.02
N TYR A 431 -1.45 -20.01 1.19
CA TYR A 431 -1.34 -21.31 1.85
C TYR A 431 -2.58 -22.19 1.62
N VAL A 432 -3.56 -21.74 0.81
CA VAL A 432 -4.84 -22.44 0.61
C VAL A 432 -4.63 -23.86 0.11
N GLY A 433 -3.84 -24.04 -0.96
CA GLY A 433 -3.65 -25.37 -1.55
C GLY A 433 -3.02 -26.40 -0.60
N VAL A 434 -2.03 -25.98 0.20
CA VAL A 434 -1.41 -26.86 1.21
C VAL A 434 -2.37 -27.10 2.38
N ALA A 435 -3.13 -26.10 2.78
CA ALA A 435 -4.11 -26.21 3.87
C ALA A 435 -5.28 -27.14 3.49
N GLU A 436 -5.76 -27.11 2.25
CA GLU A 436 -6.78 -28.02 1.73
C GLU A 436 -6.27 -29.47 1.71
N GLN A 437 -5.04 -29.70 1.25
CA GLN A 437 -4.41 -31.02 1.29
C GLN A 437 -4.25 -31.52 2.73
N LEU A 438 -3.79 -30.66 3.65
CA LEU A 438 -3.68 -30.98 5.08
C LEU A 438 -5.05 -31.36 5.66
N ALA A 439 -6.09 -30.58 5.35
CA ALA A 439 -7.44 -30.84 5.81
C ALA A 439 -8.03 -32.15 5.31
N ALA A 440 -7.62 -32.61 4.13
CA ALA A 440 -8.04 -33.89 3.56
C ALA A 440 -7.37 -35.11 4.23
N GLN A 441 -6.18 -34.92 4.81
CA GLN A 441 -5.39 -36.02 5.41
C GLN A 441 -5.62 -36.15 6.94
N VAL A 442 -5.91 -35.03 7.61
CA VAL A 442 -5.97 -34.98 9.07
C VAL A 442 -7.43 -34.80 9.54
N PRO A 443 -7.91 -35.60 10.53
CA PRO A 443 -9.25 -35.47 11.09
C PRO A 443 -9.54 -34.03 11.60
N ALA A 444 -10.83 -33.66 11.63
CA ALA A 444 -11.23 -32.29 11.95
C ALA A 444 -10.94 -31.90 13.41
N ASP A 445 -11.00 -32.85 14.29
CA ASP A 445 -10.78 -32.73 15.75
C ASP A 445 -9.32 -32.98 16.18
N ALA A 446 -8.45 -33.35 15.23
CA ALA A 446 -7.07 -33.67 15.54
C ALA A 446 -6.27 -32.42 15.91
N CYS A 447 -5.42 -32.57 16.93
CA CYS A 447 -4.40 -31.62 17.30
C CYS A 447 -3.14 -31.86 16.44
N ILE A 448 -2.60 -30.78 15.85
CA ILE A 448 -1.37 -30.83 15.03
C ILE A 448 -0.30 -29.96 15.69
N GLN A 449 0.77 -30.58 16.18
CA GLN A 449 1.94 -29.83 16.60
C GLN A 449 2.82 -29.46 15.40
N THR A 450 3.50 -28.31 15.46
CA THR A 450 4.28 -27.81 14.33
C THR A 450 5.75 -27.68 14.70
N TYR A 451 6.65 -28.14 13.83
CA TYR A 451 8.09 -28.01 13.95
C TYR A 451 8.66 -27.26 12.75
N ALA A 452 9.53 -26.28 13.01
CA ALA A 452 10.14 -25.40 12.01
C ALA A 452 9.14 -24.56 11.19
N VAL A 453 7.85 -24.51 11.57
CA VAL A 453 6.79 -23.68 10.93
C VAL A 453 6.72 -22.33 11.63
N ARG A 454 6.85 -21.24 10.86
CA ARG A 454 6.74 -19.88 11.42
C ARG A 454 5.35 -19.63 11.99
N ALA A 455 5.25 -18.74 12.98
CA ALA A 455 3.98 -18.41 13.63
C ALA A 455 2.90 -17.94 12.64
N THR A 456 3.26 -17.06 11.71
CA THR A 456 2.36 -16.59 10.63
C THR A 456 1.86 -17.74 9.76
N GLN A 457 2.76 -18.59 9.30
CA GLN A 457 2.43 -19.73 8.46
C GLN A 457 1.47 -20.69 9.19
N ARG A 458 1.76 -21.00 10.45
CA ARG A 458 0.91 -21.85 11.28
C ARG A 458 -0.51 -21.30 11.40
N GLN A 459 -0.64 -20.00 11.64
CA GLN A 459 -1.96 -19.38 11.78
C GLN A 459 -2.72 -19.31 10.44
N LEU A 460 -2.04 -19.07 9.32
CA LEU A 460 -2.65 -19.11 7.99
C LEU A 460 -3.08 -20.52 7.61
N LEU A 461 -2.26 -21.54 7.91
CA LEU A 461 -2.63 -22.94 7.71
C LEU A 461 -3.82 -23.33 8.59
N ALA A 462 -3.84 -22.91 9.87
CA ALA A 462 -4.97 -23.13 10.75
C ALA A 462 -6.26 -22.47 10.22
N TYR A 463 -6.18 -21.23 9.76
CA TYR A 463 -7.31 -20.49 9.20
C TYR A 463 -7.91 -21.18 7.97
N HIS A 464 -7.06 -21.58 7.01
CA HIS A 464 -7.53 -22.17 5.76
C HIS A 464 -7.90 -23.66 5.87
N SER A 465 -7.24 -24.42 6.75
CA SER A 465 -7.54 -25.85 6.94
C SER A 465 -8.68 -26.11 7.92
N GLY A 466 -9.01 -25.12 8.77
CA GLY A 466 -9.92 -25.31 9.89
C GLY A 466 -9.40 -26.29 10.95
N ARG A 467 -8.09 -26.57 10.98
CA ARG A 467 -7.44 -27.49 11.93
C ARG A 467 -6.79 -26.73 13.08
N PHE A 468 -6.65 -27.43 14.22
CA PHE A 468 -6.01 -26.85 15.40
C PHE A 468 -4.49 -27.09 15.34
N LEU A 469 -3.73 -26.05 14.97
CA LEU A 469 -2.26 -26.10 14.88
C LEU A 469 -1.64 -25.38 16.08
N VAL A 470 -0.75 -26.07 16.78
CA VAL A 470 -0.06 -25.58 17.99
C VAL A 470 1.45 -25.60 17.81
N PRO A 471 2.23 -24.81 18.59
CA PRO A 471 3.68 -24.98 18.65
C PRO A 471 4.08 -26.40 19.05
N ALA A 472 5.32 -26.81 18.78
CA ALA A 472 5.87 -28.07 19.30
C ALA A 472 5.76 -28.12 20.84
N ASP A 473 5.69 -29.31 21.42
CA ASP A 473 5.71 -29.63 22.86
C ASP A 473 4.36 -29.79 23.57
N LEU A 474 3.23 -29.81 22.85
CA LEU A 474 1.91 -30.03 23.45
C LEU A 474 1.39 -31.48 23.36
N GLY A 475 2.19 -32.42 22.83
CA GLY A 475 1.87 -33.86 22.84
C GLY A 475 0.73 -34.26 21.91
N CYS A 476 0.60 -33.64 20.73
CA CYS A 476 -0.42 -34.01 19.74
C CYS A 476 0.02 -35.23 18.91
N ASP A 477 -0.96 -35.99 18.41
CA ASP A 477 -0.73 -37.19 17.61
C ASP A 477 -0.26 -36.93 16.16
N TRP A 478 -0.38 -35.67 15.72
CA TRP A 478 0.04 -35.24 14.40
C TRP A 478 1.16 -34.21 14.51
N LEU A 479 2.19 -34.37 13.65
CA LEU A 479 3.33 -33.46 13.57
C LEU A 479 3.45 -32.91 12.14
N LEU A 480 3.38 -31.59 11.99
CA LEU A 480 3.65 -30.90 10.74
C LEU A 480 5.04 -30.29 10.76
N ILE A 481 5.87 -30.65 9.80
CA ILE A 481 7.25 -30.16 9.68
C ILE A 481 7.39 -29.38 8.38
N GLU A 482 7.95 -28.17 8.45
CA GLU A 482 8.35 -27.43 7.25
C GLU A 482 9.83 -27.74 6.93
N THR A 483 10.08 -28.19 5.71
CA THR A 483 11.43 -28.43 5.19
C THR A 483 11.63 -27.62 3.91
N ARG A 484 12.85 -27.14 3.68
CA ARG A 484 13.20 -26.54 2.39
C ARG A 484 13.66 -27.64 1.44
N GLN A 485 13.34 -27.46 0.16
CA GLN A 485 13.61 -28.46 -0.92
C GLN A 485 15.06 -28.97 -1.02
N ARG A 486 16.02 -28.35 -0.32
CA ARG A 486 17.45 -28.72 -0.32
C ARG A 486 18.00 -29.04 1.07
N GLU A 487 17.17 -29.01 2.09
CA GLU A 487 17.56 -29.37 3.45
C GLU A 487 17.34 -30.88 3.65
N ALA A 488 18.24 -31.51 4.37
CA ALA A 488 18.04 -32.89 4.79
C ALA A 488 16.75 -32.99 5.63
N GLU A 489 16.02 -34.11 5.50
CA GLU A 489 14.86 -34.35 6.34
C GLU A 489 15.28 -34.23 7.81
N PRO A 490 14.57 -33.46 8.64
CA PRO A 490 14.93 -33.33 10.04
C PRO A 490 14.83 -34.68 10.74
N HIS A 491 15.78 -34.98 11.61
CA HIS A 491 15.74 -36.20 12.44
C HIS A 491 14.54 -36.09 13.39
N VAL A 492 13.53 -36.87 13.10
CA VAL A 492 12.32 -37.00 13.91
C VAL A 492 12.45 -38.32 14.71
N SER A 493 11.90 -38.36 15.92
CA SER A 493 11.83 -39.57 16.71
C SER A 493 11.31 -40.75 15.87
N PRO A 494 11.90 -41.98 15.98
CA PRO A 494 11.50 -43.15 15.19
C PRO A 494 10.01 -43.55 15.39
N ASN A 495 9.31 -42.95 16.35
CA ASN A 495 7.90 -43.19 16.60
C ASN A 495 6.96 -42.49 15.62
N TRP A 496 7.46 -41.54 14.80
CA TRP A 496 6.68 -40.82 13.81
C TRP A 496 6.71 -41.52 12.46
N VAL A 497 5.53 -41.68 11.84
CA VAL A 497 5.38 -42.24 10.51
C VAL A 497 4.88 -41.17 9.55
N LYS A 498 5.64 -40.97 8.46
CA LYS A 498 5.26 -39.99 7.42
C LYS A 498 3.99 -40.45 6.71
N GLN A 499 2.91 -39.70 6.86
CA GLN A 499 1.59 -39.98 6.25
C GLN A 499 1.40 -39.20 4.95
N TRP A 500 1.98 -37.99 4.85
CA TRP A 500 1.75 -37.11 3.73
C TRP A 500 2.92 -36.15 3.52
N GLU A 501 3.08 -35.70 2.29
CA GLU A 501 3.98 -34.64 1.92
C GLU A 501 3.27 -33.72 0.95
N GLY A 502 3.19 -32.43 1.28
CA GLY A 502 2.63 -31.38 0.45
C GLY A 502 3.67 -30.32 0.16
N ALA A 503 3.64 -29.79 -1.04
CA ALA A 503 4.48 -28.67 -1.42
C ALA A 503 3.61 -27.46 -1.78
N ARG A 504 4.10 -26.28 -1.41
CA ARG A 504 3.57 -25.05 -1.96
C ARG A 504 4.27 -24.83 -3.29
N PRO A 505 3.52 -24.57 -4.38
CA PRO A 505 4.07 -24.30 -5.71
C PRO A 505 5.04 -23.13 -5.73
#